data_22bd3b41f30f7641a8a2411081eab19a
#
_entry.id   22bd3b41f30f7641a8a2411081eab19a
#
_cell.length_a   1.000
_cell.length_b   1.000
_cell.length_c   1.000
_cell.angle_alpha   90.00
_cell.angle_beta   90.00
_cell.angle_gamma   90.00
#
_symmetry.space_group_name_H-M   'P 1'
#
loop_
_entity.id
_entity.type
_entity.pdbx_description
1 polymer ?
#
loop_
_entity_poly.entity_id
_entity_poly.type
_entity_poly.pdbx_seq_one_letter_code
_entity_poly.pdbx_strand_id
1 'polypeptide(L)'
;MLMMAIGQYDAMVAQQPDLPMGVVHGDLFHDNALFNQGQLSATIDVYNASNDYLLFDVAVTVNDWCIAPDGSISPRLYDSFLQAYAEVRAFNPAEQQYWNAMLVAAAMRFWLSRLETYHGLDAHQREDGVTVLKDPNVFRDILSHRMQQFQQLP
;
A
#
# COMPACT_ATOMS: atom_id res chain seq x y z
N MET A 1 8.40 -15.47 -6.51
CA MET A 1 7.94 -14.29 -5.77
C MET A 1 6.43 -14.13 -5.85
N LEU A 2 5.80 -13.87 -7.02
CA LEU A 2 4.36 -13.62 -7.13
C LEU A 2 3.49 -14.72 -6.52
N MET A 3 3.71 -15.99 -6.88
CA MET A 3 2.92 -17.12 -6.34
C MET A 3 3.04 -17.27 -4.81
N MET A 4 4.18 -16.90 -4.23
CA MET A 4 4.34 -16.88 -2.77
C MET A 4 3.56 -15.73 -2.13
N ALA A 5 3.57 -14.54 -2.75
CA ALA A 5 2.79 -13.40 -2.26
C ALA A 5 1.29 -13.69 -2.32
N ILE A 6 0.81 -14.27 -3.42
CA ILE A 6 -0.59 -14.73 -3.56
C ILE A 6 -0.90 -15.75 -2.46
N GLY A 7 -0.06 -16.76 -2.26
CA GLY A 7 -0.29 -17.77 -1.21
C GLY A 7 -0.33 -17.20 0.21
N GLN A 8 0.45 -16.16 0.52
CA GLN A 8 0.37 -15.46 1.81
C GLN A 8 -0.95 -14.71 1.96
N TYR A 9 -1.39 -14.02 0.93
CA TYR A 9 -2.68 -13.32 0.93
C TYR A 9 -3.85 -14.30 1.08
N ASP A 10 -3.88 -15.38 0.29
CA ASP A 10 -4.91 -16.41 0.36
C ASP A 10 -4.95 -17.07 1.75
N ALA A 11 -3.79 -17.34 2.34
CA ALA A 11 -3.69 -17.90 3.69
C ALA A 11 -4.23 -16.93 4.76
N MET A 12 -4.03 -15.63 4.60
CA MET A 12 -4.61 -14.60 5.46
C MET A 12 -6.13 -14.57 5.33
N VAL A 13 -6.64 -14.50 4.10
CA VAL A 13 -8.09 -14.42 3.83
C VAL A 13 -8.81 -15.68 4.32
N ALA A 14 -8.22 -16.86 4.14
CA ALA A 14 -8.79 -18.13 4.60
C ALA A 14 -8.98 -18.20 6.13
N GLN A 15 -8.22 -17.44 6.90
CA GLN A 15 -8.36 -17.34 8.35
C GLN A 15 -9.50 -16.40 8.79
N GLN A 16 -10.14 -15.70 7.85
CA GLN A 16 -11.21 -14.73 8.12
C GLN A 16 -10.84 -13.75 9.26
N PRO A 17 -9.74 -12.99 9.09
CA PRO A 17 -9.22 -12.17 10.17
C PRO A 17 -10.24 -11.11 10.60
N ASP A 18 -10.40 -10.92 11.91
CA ASP A 18 -11.22 -9.84 12.48
C ASP A 18 -10.47 -8.50 12.41
N LEU A 19 -10.24 -8.04 11.19
CA LEU A 19 -9.60 -6.77 10.89
C LEU A 19 -10.65 -5.66 10.80
N PRO A 20 -10.37 -4.47 11.37
CA PRO A 20 -11.25 -3.30 11.22
C PRO A 20 -11.46 -2.94 9.75
N MET A 21 -12.72 -2.77 9.38
CA MET A 21 -13.15 -2.38 8.04
C MET A 21 -13.72 -0.96 8.03
N GLY A 22 -13.63 -0.31 6.90
CA GLY A 22 -14.19 1.02 6.68
C GLY A 22 -13.94 1.51 5.27
N VAL A 23 -14.29 2.77 5.03
CA VAL A 23 -13.98 3.40 3.75
C VAL A 23 -12.47 3.65 3.67
N VAL A 24 -11.85 3.06 2.67
CA VAL A 24 -10.43 3.24 2.34
C VAL A 24 -10.29 4.04 1.04
N HIS A 25 -9.19 4.74 0.89
CA HIS A 25 -8.84 5.43 -0.35
C HIS A 25 -8.40 4.43 -1.43
N GLY A 26 -7.65 3.40 -1.02
CA GLY A 26 -7.15 2.32 -1.86
C GLY A 26 -5.96 2.69 -2.77
N ASP A 27 -5.55 3.97 -2.79
CA ASP A 27 -4.46 4.50 -3.63
C ASP A 27 -3.82 5.76 -3.01
N LEU A 28 -3.61 5.77 -1.69
CA LEU A 28 -3.09 6.95 -0.98
C LEU A 28 -1.56 7.07 -1.13
N PHE A 29 -1.13 7.32 -2.35
CA PHE A 29 0.25 7.70 -2.68
C PHE A 29 0.52 9.18 -2.40
N HIS A 30 1.81 9.54 -2.35
CA HIS A 30 2.22 10.93 -2.11
C HIS A 30 1.73 11.89 -3.20
N ASP A 31 1.54 11.45 -4.45
CA ASP A 31 0.99 12.24 -5.55
C ASP A 31 -0.54 12.45 -5.43
N ASN A 32 -1.23 11.68 -4.58
CA ASN A 32 -2.65 11.84 -4.28
C ASN A 32 -2.93 12.66 -3.00
N ALA A 33 -1.91 13.22 -2.38
CA ALA A 33 -2.01 14.06 -1.19
C ALA A 33 -1.48 15.47 -1.47
N LEU A 34 -2.35 16.46 -1.40
CA LEU A 34 -2.00 17.86 -1.66
C LEU A 34 -1.65 18.59 -0.36
N PHE A 35 -0.52 19.27 -0.36
CA PHE A 35 -0.07 20.06 0.79
C PHE A 35 -0.03 21.54 0.45
N ASN A 36 -0.45 22.37 1.41
CA ASN A 36 -0.29 23.81 1.36
C ASN A 36 0.41 24.27 2.64
N GLN A 37 1.54 24.96 2.51
CA GLN A 37 2.38 25.44 3.63
C GLN A 37 2.70 24.35 4.67
N GLY A 38 2.97 23.12 4.19
CA GLY A 38 3.31 21.97 5.05
C GLY A 38 2.13 21.29 5.73
N GLN A 39 0.89 21.70 5.45
CA GLN A 39 -0.33 21.07 5.96
C GLN A 39 -1.05 20.32 4.84
N LEU A 40 -1.57 19.13 5.15
CA LEU A 40 -2.43 18.40 4.22
C LEU A 40 -3.69 19.22 3.96
N SER A 41 -3.93 19.59 2.70
CA SER A 41 -5.07 20.39 2.29
C SER A 41 -6.17 19.59 1.60
N ALA A 42 -5.81 18.50 0.91
CA ALA A 42 -6.76 17.60 0.26
C ALA A 42 -6.11 16.26 -0.06
N THR A 43 -6.93 15.22 -0.17
CA THR A 43 -6.64 13.99 -0.89
C THR A 43 -7.47 13.98 -2.18
N ILE A 44 -6.89 13.48 -3.26
CA ILE A 44 -7.50 13.43 -4.59
C ILE A 44 -7.46 12.00 -5.13
N ASP A 45 -8.14 11.75 -6.24
CA ASP A 45 -8.09 10.48 -6.95
C ASP A 45 -8.75 9.31 -6.19
N VAL A 46 -9.95 9.56 -5.69
CA VAL A 46 -10.72 8.64 -4.82
C VAL A 46 -11.51 7.56 -5.56
N TYR A 47 -11.31 7.36 -6.85
CA TYR A 47 -12.09 6.38 -7.62
C TYR A 47 -11.78 4.91 -7.25
N ASN A 48 -10.68 4.64 -6.55
CA ASN A 48 -10.39 3.34 -5.95
C ASN A 48 -11.01 3.15 -4.56
N ALA A 49 -11.73 4.17 -4.04
CA ALA A 49 -12.31 4.10 -2.70
C ALA A 49 -13.32 2.95 -2.61
N SER A 50 -13.22 2.18 -1.54
CA SER A 50 -14.05 1.01 -1.28
C SER A 50 -14.25 0.78 0.22
N ASN A 51 -15.12 -0.15 0.58
CA ASN A 51 -15.19 -0.66 1.95
C ASN A 51 -14.25 -1.87 2.07
N ASP A 52 -13.12 -1.68 2.74
CA ASP A 52 -12.06 -2.68 2.86
C ASP A 52 -11.39 -2.59 4.25
N TYR A 53 -10.37 -3.42 4.49
CA TYR A 53 -9.57 -3.36 5.71
C TYR A 53 -8.85 -2.02 5.83
N LEU A 54 -9.05 -1.30 6.93
CA LEU A 54 -8.34 -0.04 7.19
C LEU A 54 -6.81 -0.21 7.15
N LEU A 55 -6.33 -1.38 7.55
CA LEU A 55 -4.92 -1.75 7.50
C LEU A 55 -4.35 -1.74 6.07
N PHE A 56 -5.20 -1.94 5.03
CA PHE A 56 -4.77 -1.90 3.64
C PHE A 56 -4.32 -0.49 3.23
N ASP A 57 -5.06 0.55 3.58
CA ASP A 57 -4.65 1.94 3.28
C ASP A 57 -3.34 2.33 3.99
N VAL A 58 -3.17 1.87 5.24
CA VAL A 58 -1.91 2.07 5.96
C VAL A 58 -0.75 1.39 5.24
N ALA A 59 -0.95 0.15 4.75
CA ALA A 59 0.07 -0.60 4.02
C ALA A 59 0.40 0.04 2.66
N VAL A 60 -0.59 0.55 1.93
CA VAL A 60 -0.41 1.31 0.69
C VAL A 60 0.45 2.54 0.96
N THR A 61 0.08 3.34 1.95
CA THR A 61 0.80 4.55 2.33
C THR A 61 2.24 4.24 2.74
N VAL A 62 2.47 3.24 3.58
CA VAL A 62 3.83 2.83 3.99
C VAL A 62 4.68 2.41 2.80
N ASN A 63 4.11 1.67 1.84
CA ASN A 63 4.82 1.19 0.66
C ASN A 63 5.21 2.30 -0.34
N ASP A 64 4.68 3.50 -0.21
CA ASP A 64 5.03 4.65 -1.05
C ASP A 64 5.77 5.75 -0.27
N TRP A 65 5.28 6.13 0.90
CA TRP A 65 5.81 7.26 1.68
C TRP A 65 7.01 6.89 2.57
N CYS A 66 7.11 5.63 3.00
CA CYS A 66 8.07 5.21 4.01
C CYS A 66 9.21 4.36 3.46
N ILE A 67 9.60 4.60 2.19
CA ILE A 67 10.65 3.84 1.51
C ILE A 67 11.94 4.64 1.32
N ALA A 68 13.05 3.93 1.29
CA ALA A 68 14.34 4.40 0.81
C ALA A 68 14.42 4.27 -0.73
N PRO A 69 15.43 4.87 -1.38
CA PRO A 69 15.56 4.83 -2.86
C PRO A 69 15.66 3.42 -3.46
N ASP A 70 16.08 2.42 -2.68
CA ASP A 70 16.16 1.03 -3.09
C ASP A 70 14.85 0.22 -2.88
N GLY A 71 13.79 0.86 -2.39
CA GLY A 71 12.51 0.23 -2.08
C GLY A 71 12.42 -0.43 -0.69
N SER A 72 13.52 -0.46 0.08
CA SER A 72 13.49 -0.89 1.48
C SER A 72 12.73 0.11 2.36
N ILE A 73 12.29 -0.30 3.55
CA ILE A 73 11.69 0.61 4.52
C ILE A 73 12.75 1.58 5.05
N SER A 74 12.40 2.87 5.06
CA SER A 74 13.13 3.89 5.81
C SER A 74 12.64 3.90 7.26
N PRO A 75 13.43 3.44 8.24
CA PRO A 75 12.95 3.31 9.64
C PRO A 75 12.41 4.62 10.18
N ARG A 76 13.09 5.73 9.91
CA ARG A 76 12.66 7.06 10.40
C ARG A 76 11.29 7.47 9.88
N LEU A 77 11.01 7.27 8.58
CA LEU A 77 9.71 7.63 7.99
C LEU A 77 8.62 6.68 8.46
N TYR A 78 8.93 5.40 8.53
CA TYR A 78 8.05 4.34 9.01
C TYR A 78 7.59 4.58 10.44
N ASP A 79 8.55 4.77 11.36
CA ASP A 79 8.24 5.01 12.78
C ASP A 79 7.44 6.30 12.95
N SER A 80 7.84 7.39 12.28
CA SER A 80 7.13 8.68 12.40
C SER A 80 5.69 8.58 11.89
N PHE A 81 5.46 7.91 10.75
CA PHE A 81 4.13 7.77 10.17
C PHE A 81 3.23 6.89 11.04
N LEU A 82 3.72 5.71 11.45
CA LEU A 82 2.90 4.77 12.22
C LEU A 82 2.62 5.24 13.65
N GLN A 83 3.56 5.94 14.29
CA GLN A 83 3.31 6.56 15.58
C GLN A 83 2.22 7.63 15.48
N ALA A 84 2.32 8.54 14.51
CA ALA A 84 1.30 9.57 14.29
C ALA A 84 -0.09 8.97 13.98
N TYR A 85 -0.13 7.88 13.19
CA TYR A 85 -1.37 7.15 12.94
C TYR A 85 -1.93 6.52 14.22
N ALA A 86 -1.08 5.87 15.02
CA ALA A 86 -1.49 5.19 16.25
C ALA A 86 -2.00 6.16 17.33
N GLU A 87 -1.56 7.44 17.33
CA GLU A 87 -2.09 8.49 18.20
C GLU A 87 -3.58 8.79 17.91
N VAL A 88 -4.01 8.61 16.66
CA VAL A 88 -5.41 8.83 16.23
C VAL A 88 -6.22 7.55 16.34
N ARG A 89 -5.65 6.42 15.92
CA ARG A 89 -6.27 5.11 15.96
C ARG A 89 -5.22 4.04 16.28
N ALA A 90 -5.29 3.51 17.48
CA ALA A 90 -4.41 2.43 17.91
C ALA A 90 -4.66 1.15 17.07
N PHE A 91 -3.59 0.42 16.77
CA PHE A 91 -3.66 -0.88 16.13
C PHE A 91 -4.12 -1.96 17.11
N ASN A 92 -4.98 -2.86 16.65
CA ASN A 92 -5.42 -4.00 17.45
C ASN A 92 -4.49 -5.23 17.26
N PRO A 93 -4.64 -6.30 18.08
CA PRO A 93 -3.81 -7.50 17.95
C PRO A 93 -3.92 -8.22 16.60
N ALA A 94 -5.07 -8.18 15.95
CA ALA A 94 -5.24 -8.79 14.61
C ALA A 94 -4.45 -8.00 13.57
N GLU A 95 -4.45 -6.68 13.63
CA GLU A 95 -3.64 -5.83 12.75
C GLU A 95 -2.14 -6.09 12.94
N GLN A 96 -1.68 -6.25 14.17
CA GLN A 96 -0.30 -6.64 14.48
C GLN A 96 0.06 -7.98 13.82
N GLN A 97 -0.82 -8.96 13.93
CA GLN A 97 -0.62 -10.31 13.39
C GLN A 97 -0.53 -10.31 11.86
N TYR A 98 -1.39 -9.55 11.19
CA TYR A 98 -1.51 -9.58 9.72
C TYR A 98 -0.76 -8.45 9.00
N TRP A 99 -0.05 -7.61 9.74
CA TRP A 99 0.63 -6.45 9.17
C TRP A 99 1.55 -6.78 8.00
N ASN A 100 2.45 -7.76 8.17
CA ASN A 100 3.39 -8.12 7.11
C ASN A 100 2.69 -8.72 5.88
N ALA A 101 1.64 -9.49 6.07
CA ALA A 101 0.84 -10.02 4.96
C ALA A 101 0.15 -8.87 4.20
N MET A 102 -0.31 -7.84 4.90
CA MET A 102 -0.95 -6.67 4.29
C MET A 102 0.05 -5.80 3.52
N LEU A 103 1.27 -5.61 4.04
CA LEU A 103 2.35 -4.93 3.30
C LEU A 103 2.70 -5.64 1.99
N VAL A 104 2.79 -6.98 2.03
CA VAL A 104 3.03 -7.82 0.85
C VAL A 104 1.86 -7.71 -0.14
N ALA A 105 0.61 -7.80 0.34
CA ALA A 105 -0.59 -7.71 -0.49
C ALA A 105 -0.68 -6.36 -1.21
N ALA A 106 -0.46 -5.26 -0.51
CA ALA A 106 -0.47 -3.92 -1.08
C ALA A 106 0.64 -3.75 -2.15
N ALA A 107 1.88 -4.18 -1.85
CA ALA A 107 2.98 -4.11 -2.81
C ALA A 107 2.70 -4.97 -4.06
N MET A 108 2.17 -6.17 -3.88
CA MET A 108 1.79 -7.07 -4.97
C MET A 108 0.71 -6.46 -5.88
N ARG A 109 -0.36 -5.89 -5.29
CA ARG A 109 -1.43 -5.24 -6.05
C ARG A 109 -0.88 -4.16 -6.99
N PHE A 110 -0.03 -3.27 -6.47
CA PHE A 110 0.51 -2.18 -7.28
C PHE A 110 1.57 -2.65 -8.29
N TRP A 111 2.32 -3.69 -7.99
CA TRP A 111 3.18 -4.32 -9.00
C TRP A 111 2.37 -4.86 -10.17
N LEU A 112 1.28 -5.61 -9.90
CA LEU A 112 0.41 -6.16 -10.93
C LEU A 112 -0.27 -5.06 -11.75
N SER A 113 -0.83 -4.05 -11.11
CA SER A 113 -1.47 -2.91 -11.78
C SER A 113 -0.49 -2.19 -12.73
N ARG A 114 0.76 -1.97 -12.30
CA ARG A 114 1.78 -1.36 -13.17
C ARG A 114 2.20 -2.26 -14.33
N LEU A 115 2.24 -3.59 -14.12
CA LEU A 115 2.48 -4.55 -15.20
C LEU A 115 1.35 -4.54 -16.23
N GLU A 116 0.10 -4.51 -15.78
CA GLU A 116 -1.07 -4.42 -16.66
C GLU A 116 -0.98 -3.18 -17.55
N THR A 117 -0.75 -2.02 -16.96
CA THR A 117 -0.59 -0.76 -17.70
C THR A 117 0.62 -0.80 -18.65
N TYR A 118 1.76 -1.31 -18.19
CA TYR A 118 2.99 -1.39 -18.98
C TYR A 118 2.84 -2.28 -20.23
N HIS A 119 2.07 -3.36 -20.12
CA HIS A 119 1.79 -4.28 -21.22
C HIS A 119 0.53 -3.93 -22.04
N GLY A 120 -0.12 -2.80 -21.74
CA GLY A 120 -1.32 -2.35 -22.45
C GLY A 120 -2.53 -3.26 -22.23
N LEU A 121 -2.57 -3.99 -21.09
CA LEU A 121 -3.67 -4.86 -20.70
C LEU A 121 -4.76 -4.12 -19.90
N ASP A 122 -4.52 -2.86 -19.57
CA ASP A 122 -5.46 -2.02 -18.83
C ASP A 122 -6.67 -1.69 -19.71
N ALA A 123 -7.86 -2.19 -19.33
CA ALA A 123 -9.10 -1.94 -20.04
C ALA A 123 -9.58 -0.47 -19.92
N HIS A 124 -8.99 0.31 -19.02
CA HIS A 124 -9.31 1.70 -18.77
C HIS A 124 -8.22 2.62 -19.32
N GLN A 125 -7.90 2.52 -20.62
CA GLN A 125 -7.11 3.56 -21.26
C GLN A 125 -7.83 4.91 -21.08
N ARG A 126 -7.18 5.85 -20.39
CA ARG A 126 -7.72 7.20 -20.25
C ARG A 126 -7.93 7.79 -21.64
N GLU A 127 -9.12 8.32 -21.89
CA GLU A 127 -9.50 8.94 -23.16
C GLU A 127 -8.61 10.13 -23.55
N ASP A 128 -7.83 10.68 -22.61
CA ASP A 128 -6.93 11.82 -22.80
C ASP A 128 -5.54 11.47 -23.37
N GLY A 129 -5.24 10.20 -23.57
CA GLY A 129 -4.04 9.73 -24.32
C GLY A 129 -2.70 9.95 -23.61
N VAL A 130 -2.66 10.48 -22.38
CA VAL A 130 -1.44 10.70 -21.60
C VAL A 130 -1.35 9.69 -20.46
N THR A 131 -0.86 8.50 -20.76
CA THR A 131 -0.51 7.53 -19.71
C THR A 131 0.93 7.73 -19.30
N VAL A 132 1.17 8.24 -18.07
CA VAL A 132 2.51 8.22 -17.50
C VAL A 132 2.82 6.80 -17.05
N LEU A 133 3.63 6.10 -17.83
CA LEU A 133 4.06 4.75 -17.50
C LEU A 133 5.00 4.79 -16.29
N LYS A 134 4.49 4.36 -15.14
CA LYS A 134 5.32 4.14 -13.94
C LYS A 134 6.07 2.80 -14.09
N ASP A 135 7.38 2.78 -13.80
CA ASP A 135 8.19 1.57 -13.89
C ASP A 135 7.66 0.48 -12.93
N PRO A 136 7.24 -0.69 -13.45
CA PRO A 136 6.75 -1.79 -12.61
C PRO A 136 7.84 -2.38 -11.71
N ASN A 137 9.12 -2.25 -12.07
CA ASN A 137 10.22 -2.79 -11.28
C ASN A 137 10.32 -2.14 -9.89
N VAL A 138 9.90 -0.89 -9.72
CA VAL A 138 9.87 -0.22 -8.42
C VAL A 138 9.05 -1.05 -7.41
N PHE A 139 7.83 -1.44 -7.77
CA PHE A 139 6.98 -2.23 -6.86
C PHE A 139 7.37 -3.71 -6.79
N ARG A 140 8.04 -4.25 -7.81
CA ARG A 140 8.69 -5.57 -7.70
C ARG A 140 9.75 -5.57 -6.61
N ASP A 141 10.57 -4.54 -6.54
CA ASP A 141 11.69 -4.45 -5.59
C ASP A 141 11.14 -4.19 -4.16
N ILE A 142 10.14 -3.31 -4.02
CA ILE A 142 9.39 -3.13 -2.77
C ILE A 142 8.82 -4.47 -2.29
N LEU A 143 8.10 -5.20 -3.14
CA LEU A 143 7.55 -6.51 -2.80
C LEU A 143 8.63 -7.49 -2.35
N SER A 144 9.78 -7.52 -3.03
CA SER A 144 10.90 -8.36 -2.64
C SER A 144 11.39 -8.06 -1.23
N HIS A 145 11.54 -6.78 -0.88
CA HIS A 145 11.90 -6.37 0.48
C HIS A 145 10.85 -6.76 1.52
N ARG A 146 9.54 -6.55 1.22
CA ARG A 146 8.46 -6.92 2.15
C ARG A 146 8.39 -8.42 2.45
N MET A 147 8.75 -9.26 1.47
CA MET A 147 8.80 -10.71 1.67
C MET A 147 10.02 -11.19 2.44
N GLN A 148 11.08 -10.40 2.54
CA GLN A 148 12.34 -10.76 3.20
C GLN A 148 12.48 -10.19 4.60
N GLN A 149 11.78 -9.10 4.91
CA GLN A 149 11.96 -8.33 6.13
C GLN A 149 10.63 -8.20 6.88
N PHE A 150 10.58 -8.69 8.11
CA PHE A 150 9.44 -8.49 8.98
C PHE A 150 9.46 -7.10 9.60
N GLN A 151 8.29 -6.47 9.63
CA GLN A 151 8.04 -5.17 10.24
C GLN A 151 7.06 -5.31 11.40
N GLN A 152 7.14 -4.41 12.37
CA GLN A 152 6.23 -4.37 13.52
C GLN A 152 5.47 -3.05 13.54
N LEU A 153 4.20 -3.10 13.94
CA LEU A 153 3.42 -1.91 14.26
C LEU A 153 3.77 -1.43 15.69
N PRO A 154 3.64 -0.13 16.00
CA PRO A 154 3.89 0.40 17.32
C PRO A 154 2.86 -0.06 18.36
#